data_fd26c69d8fc505d2a82bd0884e365ba4
#
_entry.id   fd26c69d8fc505d2a82bd0884e365ba4
#
_cell.length_a   1.000
_cell.length_b   1.000
_cell.length_c   1.000
_cell.angle_alpha   90.00
_cell.angle_beta   90.00
_cell.angle_gamma   90.00
#
_symmetry.space_group_name_H-M   'P 1'
#
loop_
_entity.id
_entity.type
_entity.pdbx_description
1 polymer ?
#
loop_
_entity_poly.entity_id
_entity_poly.type
_entity_poly.pdbx_seq_one_letter_code
_entity_poly.pdbx_strand_id
1 'polypeptide(L)'
;MGPSEQYRMFRDGRDSYSSRDESIDVTLNFDSVVTAVAALGLQGTSATLTVVDSVDGTVYDETIDLVDIGVSNLWEYFFLPYDFEDTAIFDGIPPYQSADINLSIDAATATDEARAGRVLAGIERSLGVTNYGVSVSILDYSTKERDGFGNLTLVPRRTVRLVDYDAKVPTDQVDFVVRSLERIASTPTLFIGDNKFASSVTFGIYRDFSQGITSPSISDLAIQVEGF
;
A
#
# COMPACT_ATOMS: atom_id res chain seq x y z
N MET A 1 4.69 -12.65 23.60
CA MET A 1 5.13 -12.72 22.19
C MET A 1 6.64 -12.93 22.14
N GLY A 2 7.15 -13.81 21.29
CA GLY A 2 8.59 -13.99 21.10
C GLY A 2 9.17 -12.85 20.24
N PRO A 3 10.48 -12.52 20.37
CA PRO A 3 11.12 -11.44 19.64
C PRO A 3 11.05 -11.58 18.10
N SER A 4 10.74 -12.76 17.58
CA SER A 4 10.57 -12.99 16.15
C SER A 4 9.22 -12.49 15.59
N GLU A 5 8.23 -12.18 16.42
CA GLU A 5 6.91 -11.72 16.00
C GLU A 5 6.82 -10.21 15.85
N GLN A 6 7.68 -9.45 16.53
CA GLN A 6 7.71 -7.99 16.46
C GLN A 6 8.10 -7.43 15.10
N TYR A 7 8.88 -8.17 14.32
CA TYR A 7 9.42 -7.70 13.04
C TYR A 7 8.78 -8.37 11.81
N ARG A 8 7.66 -9.05 11.98
CA ARG A 8 6.97 -9.72 10.87
C ARG A 8 6.48 -8.74 9.80
N MET A 9 6.11 -7.52 10.18
CA MET A 9 5.68 -6.46 9.27
C MET A 9 6.78 -5.98 8.30
N PHE A 10 8.05 -6.35 8.52
CA PHE A 10 9.17 -6.04 7.62
C PHE A 10 9.60 -7.23 6.75
N ARG A 11 8.88 -8.35 6.80
CA ARG A 11 9.21 -9.54 6.01
C ARG A 11 8.33 -9.65 4.78
N ASP A 12 8.87 -10.27 3.73
CA ASP A 12 8.17 -10.52 2.47
C ASP A 12 7.11 -11.64 2.53
N GLY A 13 6.60 -11.99 3.69
CA GLY A 13 5.53 -12.97 3.87
C GLY A 13 4.14 -12.32 3.74
N ARG A 14 3.23 -12.92 2.97
CA ARG A 14 1.89 -12.38 2.72
C ARG A 14 0.99 -12.37 3.96
N ASP A 15 1.08 -13.43 4.79
CA ASP A 15 0.29 -13.59 6.01
C ASP A 15 1.11 -13.25 7.26
N SER A 16 2.15 -12.45 7.07
CA SER A 16 3.03 -12.01 8.14
C SER A 16 2.50 -10.68 8.67
N TYR A 17 2.10 -10.65 9.93
CA TYR A 17 1.74 -9.42 10.62
C TYR A 17 2.40 -9.37 11.99
N SER A 18 2.66 -8.16 12.45
CA SER A 18 3.02 -7.89 13.84
C SER A 18 1.79 -7.41 14.56
N SER A 19 1.60 -7.86 15.81
CA SER A 19 0.49 -7.40 16.63
C SER A 19 0.93 -7.16 18.06
N ARG A 20 0.23 -6.22 18.71
CA ARG A 20 0.44 -5.87 20.10
C ARG A 20 -0.85 -5.30 20.69
N ASP A 21 -1.07 -5.55 21.98
CA ASP A 21 -2.17 -4.91 22.71
C ASP A 21 -1.90 -3.40 22.85
N GLU A 22 -2.92 -2.57 22.74
CA GLU A 22 -2.95 -1.13 22.88
C GLU A 22 -2.35 -0.38 21.68
N SER A 23 -1.06 -0.50 21.39
CA SER A 23 -0.42 0.20 20.27
C SER A 23 0.80 -0.54 19.74
N ILE A 24 1.15 -0.28 18.48
CA ILE A 24 2.42 -0.65 17.89
C ILE A 24 3.21 0.63 17.66
N ASP A 25 4.33 0.76 18.37
CA ASP A 25 5.25 1.88 18.21
C ASP A 25 6.56 1.37 17.64
N VAL A 26 6.99 1.92 16.52
CA VAL A 26 8.23 1.55 15.81
C VAL A 26 9.00 2.79 15.42
N THR A 27 10.27 2.80 15.78
CA THR A 27 11.23 3.80 15.29
C THR A 27 12.11 3.16 14.21
N LEU A 28 12.12 3.77 13.05
CA LEU A 28 12.94 3.38 11.91
C LEU A 28 13.99 4.46 11.67
N ASN A 29 15.22 4.05 11.50
CA ASN A 29 16.31 4.94 11.10
C ASN A 29 16.98 4.38 9.85
N PHE A 30 17.11 5.21 8.83
CA PHE A 30 17.71 4.85 7.55
C PHE A 30 18.89 5.78 7.26
N ASP A 31 19.99 5.23 6.77
CA ASP A 31 21.12 6.02 6.24
C ASP A 31 20.84 6.61 4.85
N SER A 32 19.58 6.68 4.46
CA SER A 32 19.11 7.14 3.16
C SER A 32 17.88 8.01 3.30
N VAL A 33 17.66 8.87 2.31
CA VAL A 33 16.47 9.70 2.25
C VAL A 33 15.22 8.84 2.06
N VAL A 34 14.20 9.10 2.86
CA VAL A 34 12.85 8.52 2.75
C VAL A 34 11.88 9.66 2.49
N THR A 35 11.06 9.54 1.44
CA THR A 35 10.06 10.56 1.08
C THR A 35 8.63 10.07 1.22
N ALA A 36 8.43 8.76 1.41
CA ALA A 36 7.13 8.18 1.67
C ALA A 36 7.24 6.94 2.56
N VAL A 37 6.23 6.74 3.39
CA VAL A 37 6.04 5.55 4.22
C VAL A 37 4.63 5.03 3.99
N ALA A 38 4.48 3.72 3.82
CA ALA A 38 3.19 3.09 3.70
C ALA A 38 3.08 1.92 4.67
N ALA A 39 1.93 1.81 5.31
CA ALA A 39 1.60 0.71 6.20
C ALA A 39 0.34 0.01 5.67
N LEU A 40 0.43 -1.30 5.44
CA LEU A 40 -0.59 -2.13 4.80
C LEU A 40 -1.04 -3.25 5.74
N GLY A 41 -2.30 -3.66 5.61
CA GLY A 41 -2.88 -4.70 6.45
C GLY A 41 -2.98 -4.26 7.91
N LEU A 42 -3.40 -3.01 8.11
CA LEU A 42 -3.57 -2.41 9.42
C LEU A 42 -4.86 -2.86 10.09
N GLN A 43 -4.81 -2.94 11.40
CA GLN A 43 -5.96 -3.02 12.28
C GLN A 43 -5.70 -2.09 13.46
N GLY A 44 -6.48 -1.04 13.55
CA GLY A 44 -6.37 0.00 14.57
C GLY A 44 -7.35 1.11 14.30
N THR A 45 -7.35 2.14 15.12
CA THR A 45 -8.19 3.33 14.96
C THR A 45 -7.47 4.48 14.27
N SER A 46 -6.16 4.56 14.45
CA SER A 46 -5.34 5.60 13.85
C SER A 46 -3.93 5.10 13.56
N ALA A 47 -3.30 5.69 12.55
CA ALA A 47 -1.89 5.54 12.27
C ALA A 47 -1.24 6.92 12.26
N THR A 48 -0.21 7.11 13.07
CA THR A 48 0.52 8.39 13.18
C THR A 48 1.96 8.20 12.74
N LEU A 49 2.43 9.06 11.86
CA LEU A 49 3.84 9.10 11.44
C LEU A 49 4.47 10.42 11.85
N THR A 50 5.53 10.34 12.64
CA THR A 50 6.31 11.51 13.03
C THR A 50 7.76 11.33 12.59
N VAL A 51 8.30 12.32 11.88
CA VAL A 51 9.71 12.33 11.46
C VAL A 51 10.45 13.40 12.25
N VAL A 52 11.52 12.98 12.91
CA VAL A 52 12.31 13.85 13.79
C VAL A 52 13.74 13.90 13.31
N ASP A 53 14.21 15.09 12.95
CA ASP A 53 15.62 15.35 12.68
C ASP A 53 16.34 15.79 13.95
N SER A 54 17.61 15.46 14.06
CA SER A 54 18.43 15.76 15.24
C SER A 54 18.72 17.26 15.42
N VAL A 55 18.61 18.05 14.36
CA VAL A 55 18.91 19.49 14.35
C VAL A 55 17.63 20.30 14.27
N ASP A 56 16.73 19.96 13.34
CA ASP A 56 15.55 20.75 13.05
C ASP A 56 14.32 20.32 13.89
N GLY A 57 14.43 19.22 14.65
CA GLY A 57 13.33 18.69 15.45
C GLY A 57 12.29 17.96 14.61
N THR A 58 11.01 18.08 14.96
CA THR A 58 9.91 17.44 14.22
C THR A 58 9.72 18.15 12.88
N VAL A 59 9.99 17.44 11.78
CA VAL A 59 9.93 17.94 10.41
C VAL A 59 8.69 17.44 9.65
N TYR A 60 8.05 16.40 10.16
CA TYR A 60 6.81 15.86 9.61
C TYR A 60 5.99 15.22 10.75
N ASP A 61 4.69 15.46 10.76
CA ASP A 61 3.75 14.87 11.72
C ASP A 61 2.38 14.79 11.08
N GLU A 62 1.89 13.57 10.87
CA GLU A 62 0.61 13.31 10.24
C GLU A 62 -0.07 12.11 10.92
N THR A 63 -1.38 12.23 11.13
CA THR A 63 -2.23 11.15 11.64
C THR A 63 -3.33 10.86 10.64
N ILE A 64 -3.47 9.59 10.30
CA ILE A 64 -4.52 9.05 9.44
C ILE A 64 -5.48 8.25 10.30
N ASP A 65 -6.76 8.64 10.28
CA ASP A 65 -7.83 7.88 10.93
C ASP A 65 -8.13 6.64 10.09
N LEU A 66 -8.11 5.47 10.72
CA LEU A 66 -8.37 4.18 10.06
C LEU A 66 -9.83 3.72 10.22
N VAL A 67 -10.63 4.47 10.96
CA VAL A 67 -12.05 4.15 11.16
C VAL A 67 -12.85 4.80 10.04
N ASP A 68 -13.31 4.01 9.09
CA ASP A 68 -14.29 4.47 8.11
C ASP A 68 -15.68 4.45 8.75
N ILE A 69 -16.15 5.63 9.18
CA ILE A 69 -17.52 5.83 9.63
C ILE A 69 -18.37 6.17 8.40
N GLY A 70 -18.41 5.29 7.41
CA GLY A 70 -19.25 5.41 6.21
C GLY A 70 -20.75 5.36 6.52
N VAL A 71 -21.17 6.00 7.60
CA VAL A 71 -22.53 5.98 8.16
C VAL A 71 -23.37 7.03 7.46
N SER A 72 -24.32 6.61 6.65
CA SER A 72 -25.24 7.50 5.97
C SER A 72 -26.49 7.82 6.79
N ASN A 73 -26.80 7.02 7.82
CA ASN A 73 -27.99 7.20 8.66
C ASN A 73 -27.81 6.67 10.09
N LEU A 74 -28.72 7.08 10.98
CA LEU A 74 -28.68 6.74 12.41
C LEU A 74 -28.76 5.24 12.70
N TRP A 75 -29.41 4.46 11.84
CA TRP A 75 -29.53 3.01 12.01
C TRP A 75 -28.18 2.34 11.74
N GLU A 76 -27.48 2.75 10.69
CA GLU A 76 -26.12 2.28 10.36
C GLU A 76 -25.17 2.61 11.50
N TYR A 77 -25.23 3.81 12.04
CA TYR A 77 -24.41 4.23 13.18
C TYR A 77 -24.50 3.31 14.40
N PHE A 78 -25.71 2.77 14.69
CA PHE A 78 -25.91 1.94 15.88
C PHE A 78 -25.80 0.43 15.62
N PHE A 79 -25.93 -0.04 14.39
CA PHE A 79 -26.11 -1.46 14.12
C PHE A 79 -25.15 -2.05 13.09
N LEU A 80 -24.44 -1.25 12.29
CA LEU A 80 -23.41 -1.77 11.42
C LEU A 80 -22.08 -1.89 12.18
N PRO A 81 -21.31 -2.97 11.92
CA PRO A 81 -19.92 -3.03 12.36
C PRO A 81 -19.13 -1.93 11.67
N TYR A 82 -18.21 -1.30 12.38
CA TYR A 82 -17.27 -0.36 11.81
C TYR A 82 -16.43 -1.09 10.75
N ASP A 83 -16.29 -0.47 9.59
CA ASP A 83 -15.29 -0.87 8.61
C ASP A 83 -13.99 -0.12 8.90
N PHE A 84 -12.87 -0.78 8.70
CA PHE A 84 -11.56 -0.20 8.97
C PHE A 84 -10.79 -0.12 7.66
N GLU A 85 -10.18 1.03 7.41
CA GLU A 85 -9.17 1.13 6.37
C GLU A 85 -7.92 0.38 6.81
N ASP A 86 -7.48 -0.54 5.98
CA ASP A 86 -6.32 -1.39 6.24
C ASP A 86 -5.01 -0.83 5.68
N THR A 87 -5.05 0.41 5.18
CA THR A 87 -3.93 1.03 4.47
C THR A 87 -3.74 2.48 4.92
N ALA A 88 -2.54 2.82 5.35
CA ALA A 88 -2.12 4.20 5.60
C ALA A 88 -0.92 4.54 4.73
N ILE A 89 -0.98 5.66 4.02
CA ILE A 89 0.08 6.15 3.13
C ILE A 89 0.43 7.57 3.55
N PHE A 90 1.68 7.75 3.96
CA PHE A 90 2.27 9.02 4.33
C PHE A 90 3.21 9.44 3.20
N ASP A 91 2.84 10.45 2.45
CA ASP A 91 3.59 11.01 1.34
C ASP A 91 4.12 12.41 1.65
N GLY A 92 4.92 12.97 0.76
CA GLY A 92 5.45 14.32 0.92
C GLY A 92 6.39 14.51 2.11
N ILE A 93 6.98 13.46 2.66
CA ILE A 93 7.97 13.54 3.74
C ILE A 93 9.18 14.34 3.25
N PRO A 94 9.62 15.39 3.98
CA PRO A 94 10.81 16.15 3.61
C PRO A 94 12.06 15.26 3.54
N PRO A 95 12.94 15.47 2.56
CA PRO A 95 14.06 14.56 2.28
C PRO A 95 15.24 14.76 3.26
N TYR A 96 15.05 14.39 4.52
CA TYR A 96 16.11 14.36 5.53
C TYR A 96 16.88 13.04 5.47
N GLN A 97 18.19 13.13 5.55
CA GLN A 97 19.05 11.96 5.69
C GLN A 97 19.23 11.66 7.18
N SER A 98 19.07 10.42 7.59
CA SER A 98 19.26 9.97 8.98
C SER A 98 18.25 10.53 10.00
N ALA A 99 17.07 10.97 9.57
CA ALA A 99 16.00 11.31 10.49
C ALA A 99 15.38 10.06 11.11
N ASP A 100 14.90 10.16 12.35
CA ASP A 100 14.16 9.11 13.02
C ASP A 100 12.70 9.17 12.57
N ILE A 101 12.21 8.06 12.01
CA ILE A 101 10.84 7.90 11.55
C ILE A 101 10.10 7.06 12.60
N ASN A 102 9.15 7.67 13.28
CA ASN A 102 8.34 7.02 14.30
C ASN A 102 6.94 6.75 13.73
N LEU A 103 6.57 5.48 13.66
CA LEU A 103 5.24 5.03 13.29
C LEU A 103 4.53 4.49 14.52
N SER A 104 3.37 5.05 14.85
CA SER A 104 2.46 4.56 15.88
C SER A 104 1.14 4.12 15.26
N ILE A 105 0.63 2.97 15.66
CA ILE A 105 -0.68 2.45 15.26
C ILE A 105 -1.44 2.16 16.55
N ASP A 106 -2.54 2.87 16.78
CA ASP A 106 -3.31 2.79 18.00
C ASP A 106 -4.54 1.89 17.84
N ALA A 107 -4.79 1.02 18.81
CA ALA A 107 -6.02 0.27 18.89
C ALA A 107 -7.16 1.10 19.52
N ALA A 108 -8.40 0.62 19.39
CA ALA A 108 -9.57 1.34 19.92
C ALA A 108 -9.59 1.42 21.46
N THR A 109 -9.08 0.39 22.13
CA THR A 109 -8.96 0.34 23.60
C THR A 109 -7.65 -0.34 23.99
N ALA A 110 -7.20 -0.14 25.21
CA ALA A 110 -5.98 -0.77 25.75
C ALA A 110 -6.02 -2.31 25.78
N THR A 111 -7.17 -2.92 25.55
CA THR A 111 -7.35 -4.38 25.49
C THR A 111 -7.50 -4.91 24.07
N ASP A 112 -7.66 -4.01 23.10
CA ASP A 112 -7.75 -4.39 21.70
C ASP A 112 -6.35 -4.54 21.09
N GLU A 113 -6.25 -5.37 20.07
CA GLU A 113 -5.01 -5.66 19.39
C GLU A 113 -4.81 -4.71 18.22
N ALA A 114 -3.72 -3.94 18.23
CA ALA A 114 -3.22 -3.23 17.06
C ALA A 114 -2.45 -4.21 16.17
N ARG A 115 -2.61 -4.13 14.84
CA ARG A 115 -1.90 -4.97 13.88
C ARG A 115 -1.31 -4.17 12.74
N ALA A 116 -0.14 -4.60 12.28
CA ALA A 116 0.50 -4.12 11.07
C ALA A 116 0.94 -5.32 10.22
N GLY A 117 0.41 -5.42 9.01
CA GLY A 117 0.77 -6.46 8.05
C GLY A 117 2.12 -6.19 7.42
N ARG A 118 2.28 -5.02 6.83
CA ARG A 118 3.54 -4.62 6.17
C ARG A 118 3.77 -3.13 6.29
N VAL A 119 5.01 -2.78 6.62
CA VAL A 119 5.49 -1.39 6.63
C VAL A 119 6.58 -1.24 5.57
N LEU A 120 6.41 -0.27 4.69
CA LEU A 120 7.30 0.06 3.59
C LEU A 120 7.77 1.50 3.75
N ALA A 121 9.06 1.73 3.55
CA ALA A 121 9.62 3.07 3.51
C ALA A 121 10.50 3.21 2.28
N GLY A 122 10.46 4.34 1.61
CA GLY A 122 11.22 4.52 0.39
C GLY A 122 11.11 5.91 -0.21
N ILE A 123 11.61 6.01 -1.44
CA ILE A 123 11.53 7.24 -2.23
C ILE A 123 10.34 7.12 -3.17
N GLU A 124 9.39 8.01 -2.99
CA GLU A 124 8.28 8.16 -3.92
C GLU A 124 8.75 8.69 -5.27
N ARG A 125 8.18 8.15 -6.34
CA ARG A 125 8.42 8.60 -7.72
C ARG A 125 7.12 8.70 -8.48
N SER A 126 6.80 9.88 -8.94
CA SER A 126 5.67 10.07 -9.84
C SER A 126 5.98 9.48 -11.22
N LEU A 127 5.11 8.61 -11.70
CA LEU A 127 5.15 8.05 -13.05
C LEU A 127 4.22 8.80 -14.01
N GLY A 128 3.49 9.79 -13.53
CA GLY A 128 2.53 10.56 -14.29
C GLY A 128 1.25 10.82 -13.52
N VAL A 129 0.23 11.30 -14.20
CA VAL A 129 -1.10 11.53 -13.62
C VAL A 129 -2.02 10.41 -14.07
N THR A 130 -2.55 9.67 -13.11
CA THR A 130 -3.48 8.57 -13.38
C THR A 130 -4.79 9.10 -13.96
N ASN A 131 -5.25 8.51 -15.06
CA ASN A 131 -6.57 8.80 -15.62
C ASN A 131 -7.66 8.11 -14.79
N TYR A 132 -8.87 8.64 -14.83
CA TYR A 132 -10.05 7.89 -14.43
C TYR A 132 -10.18 6.65 -15.30
N GLY A 133 -10.29 5.46 -14.69
CA GLY A 133 -10.39 4.19 -15.41
C GLY A 133 -9.43 3.13 -14.91
N VAL A 134 -8.85 3.30 -13.71
CA VAL A 134 -8.14 2.20 -13.04
C VAL A 134 -9.05 0.99 -12.98
N SER A 135 -8.62 -0.11 -13.57
CA SER A 135 -9.36 -1.37 -13.59
C SER A 135 -8.77 -2.34 -12.57
N VAL A 136 -9.61 -2.83 -11.69
CA VAL A 136 -9.23 -3.81 -10.67
C VAL A 136 -9.90 -5.14 -10.97
N SER A 137 -9.12 -6.19 -11.14
CA SER A 137 -9.60 -7.54 -11.36
C SER A 137 -8.97 -8.53 -10.37
N ILE A 138 -9.55 -9.71 -10.27
CA ILE A 138 -9.06 -10.77 -9.40
C ILE A 138 -8.67 -11.96 -10.26
N LEU A 139 -7.43 -12.38 -10.16
CA LEU A 139 -6.92 -13.59 -10.76
C LEU A 139 -7.02 -14.73 -9.74
N ASP A 140 -7.86 -15.72 -10.03
CA ASP A 140 -8.09 -16.90 -9.18
C ASP A 140 -7.31 -18.11 -9.76
N TYR A 141 -6.30 -18.56 -9.03
CA TYR A 141 -5.48 -19.71 -9.39
C TYR A 141 -6.10 -21.05 -8.94
N SER A 142 -7.32 -21.06 -8.40
CA SER A 142 -8.01 -22.29 -7.97
C SER A 142 -8.25 -23.22 -9.15
N THR A 143 -7.99 -24.51 -8.94
CA THR A 143 -8.25 -25.53 -9.95
C THR A 143 -9.72 -25.95 -9.88
N LYS A 144 -10.42 -25.88 -11.02
CA LYS A 144 -11.84 -26.23 -11.17
C LYS A 144 -11.93 -27.35 -12.20
N GLU A 145 -12.11 -28.59 -11.76
CA GLU A 145 -12.20 -29.76 -12.63
C GLU A 145 -13.61 -30.37 -12.53
N ARG A 146 -14.14 -30.82 -13.67
CA ARG A 146 -15.39 -31.59 -13.71
C ARG A 146 -15.08 -33.00 -14.16
N ASP A 147 -15.61 -33.99 -13.44
CA ASP A 147 -15.56 -35.39 -13.86
C ASP A 147 -16.53 -35.68 -15.04
N GLY A 148 -16.41 -36.86 -15.61
CA GLY A 148 -17.29 -37.31 -16.71
C GLY A 148 -18.77 -37.41 -16.33
N PHE A 149 -19.12 -37.30 -15.05
CA PHE A 149 -20.49 -37.29 -14.51
C PHE A 149 -20.98 -35.88 -14.16
N GLY A 150 -20.14 -34.84 -14.37
CA GLY A 150 -20.49 -33.46 -14.11
C GLY A 150 -20.24 -32.97 -12.68
N ASN A 151 -19.67 -33.80 -11.80
CA ASN A 151 -19.30 -33.38 -10.45
C ASN A 151 -18.13 -32.40 -10.50
N LEU A 152 -18.26 -31.29 -9.75
CA LEU A 152 -17.23 -30.26 -9.66
C LEU A 152 -16.28 -30.58 -8.51
N THR A 153 -15.00 -30.75 -8.82
CA THR A 153 -13.91 -30.76 -7.85
C THR A 153 -13.26 -29.39 -7.84
N LEU A 154 -13.34 -28.69 -6.70
CA LEU A 154 -12.74 -27.37 -6.49
C LEU A 154 -11.57 -27.52 -5.53
N VAL A 155 -10.37 -27.19 -5.99
CA VAL A 155 -9.18 -27.07 -5.15
C VAL A 155 -8.89 -25.57 -4.98
N PRO A 156 -9.27 -24.98 -3.83
CA PRO A 156 -9.01 -23.58 -3.58
C PRO A 156 -7.51 -23.30 -3.60
N ARG A 157 -7.11 -22.27 -4.32
CA ARG A 157 -5.74 -21.74 -4.34
C ARG A 157 -5.77 -20.25 -4.13
N ARG A 158 -4.60 -19.64 -4.17
CA ARG A 158 -4.40 -18.21 -4.01
C ARG A 158 -5.18 -17.43 -5.07
N THR A 159 -5.80 -16.35 -4.63
CA THR A 159 -6.27 -15.26 -5.49
C THR A 159 -5.30 -14.08 -5.38
N VAL A 160 -5.07 -13.38 -6.47
CA VAL A 160 -4.27 -12.16 -6.49
C VAL A 160 -5.06 -11.03 -7.14
N ARG A 161 -4.80 -9.82 -6.69
CA ARG A 161 -5.35 -8.61 -7.31
C ARG A 161 -4.52 -8.26 -8.52
N LEU A 162 -5.17 -7.96 -9.61
CA LEU A 162 -4.55 -7.44 -10.82
C LEU A 162 -5.11 -6.05 -11.06
N VAL A 163 -4.25 -5.05 -11.15
CA VAL A 163 -4.64 -3.66 -11.34
C VAL A 163 -4.00 -3.12 -12.60
N ASP A 164 -4.84 -2.57 -13.46
CA ASP A 164 -4.42 -1.90 -14.68
C ASP A 164 -4.52 -0.38 -14.47
N TYR A 165 -3.39 0.28 -14.58
CA TYR A 165 -3.26 1.73 -14.46
C TYR A 165 -3.04 2.36 -15.82
N ASP A 166 -3.86 3.35 -16.15
CA ASP A 166 -3.66 4.22 -17.29
C ASP A 166 -3.26 5.62 -16.80
N ALA A 167 -2.11 6.11 -17.24
CA ALA A 167 -1.59 7.40 -16.80
C ALA A 167 -1.16 8.26 -18.00
N LYS A 168 -1.22 9.56 -17.79
CA LYS A 168 -0.68 10.58 -18.68
C LYS A 168 0.67 11.06 -18.17
N VAL A 169 1.66 11.02 -19.03
CA VAL A 169 3.04 11.39 -18.71
C VAL A 169 3.43 12.58 -19.61
N PRO A 170 4.04 13.64 -19.07
CA PRO A 170 4.68 14.65 -19.89
C PRO A 170 5.73 14.01 -20.80
N THR A 171 5.70 14.34 -22.10
CA THR A 171 6.54 13.66 -23.10
C THR A 171 8.04 13.81 -22.85
N ASP A 172 8.46 14.89 -22.21
CA ASP A 172 9.83 15.13 -21.79
C ASP A 172 10.29 14.22 -20.60
N GLN A 173 9.35 13.61 -19.88
CA GLN A 173 9.64 12.71 -18.76
C GLN A 173 9.56 11.21 -19.14
N VAL A 174 9.20 10.88 -20.35
CA VAL A 174 9.03 9.49 -20.81
C VAL A 174 10.26 8.62 -20.51
N ASP A 175 11.46 9.10 -20.86
CA ASP A 175 12.70 8.35 -20.64
C ASP A 175 13.02 8.15 -19.16
N PHE A 176 12.61 9.09 -18.31
CA PHE A 176 12.76 8.96 -16.86
C PHE A 176 11.83 7.87 -16.31
N VAL A 177 10.58 7.85 -16.76
CA VAL A 177 9.57 6.86 -16.36
C VAL A 177 10.02 5.46 -16.78
N VAL A 178 10.43 5.27 -18.04
CA VAL A 178 10.91 3.97 -18.54
C VAL A 178 12.09 3.48 -17.72
N ARG A 179 13.11 4.31 -17.49
CA ARG A 179 14.27 3.94 -16.66
C ARG A 179 13.89 3.64 -15.21
N SER A 180 12.87 4.31 -14.68
CA SER A 180 12.37 4.05 -13.31
C SER A 180 11.71 2.69 -13.24
N LEU A 181 10.89 2.32 -14.23
CA LEU A 181 10.25 1.01 -14.32
C LEU A 181 11.28 -0.11 -14.54
N GLU A 182 12.29 0.11 -15.40
CA GLU A 182 13.37 -0.86 -15.61
C GLU A 182 14.13 -1.20 -14.30
N ARG A 183 14.33 -0.20 -13.42
CA ARG A 183 15.02 -0.41 -12.13
C ARG A 183 14.23 -1.26 -11.14
N ILE A 184 12.90 -1.20 -11.19
CA ILE A 184 12.04 -1.97 -10.30
C ILE A 184 11.53 -3.26 -10.94
N ALA A 185 12.06 -3.62 -12.11
CA ALA A 185 11.71 -4.87 -12.76
C ALA A 185 11.95 -6.06 -11.83
N SER A 186 10.92 -6.88 -11.63
CA SER A 186 10.92 -8.04 -10.72
C SER A 186 11.15 -7.70 -9.25
N THR A 187 11.00 -6.43 -8.86
CA THR A 187 11.10 -6.01 -7.47
C THR A 187 9.70 -5.64 -6.96
N PRO A 188 9.23 -6.24 -5.84
CA PRO A 188 7.98 -5.85 -5.24
C PRO A 188 7.99 -4.36 -4.85
N THR A 189 7.02 -3.62 -5.33
CA THR A 189 6.94 -2.17 -5.14
C THR A 189 5.48 -1.79 -4.86
N LEU A 190 5.27 -0.71 -4.12
CA LEU A 190 3.95 -0.15 -3.92
C LEU A 190 3.60 0.76 -5.11
N PHE A 191 2.47 0.48 -5.74
CA PHE A 191 1.88 1.29 -6.79
C PHE A 191 0.64 1.99 -6.23
N ILE A 192 0.57 3.30 -6.40
CA ILE A 192 -0.50 4.15 -5.89
C ILE A 192 -1.12 4.85 -7.10
N GLY A 193 -2.39 4.56 -7.38
CA GLY A 193 -3.14 5.24 -8.44
C GLY A 193 -3.76 6.55 -7.94
N ASP A 194 -4.53 6.48 -6.87
CA ASP A 194 -5.12 7.63 -6.17
C ASP A 194 -5.29 7.24 -4.68
N ASN A 195 -4.81 8.07 -3.76
CA ASN A 195 -4.90 7.83 -2.32
C ASN A 195 -6.35 7.77 -1.80
N LYS A 196 -7.32 8.31 -2.56
CA LYS A 196 -8.74 8.24 -2.21
C LYS A 196 -9.36 6.86 -2.34
N PHE A 197 -8.74 5.97 -3.08
CA PHE A 197 -9.28 4.64 -3.37
C PHE A 197 -8.27 3.58 -2.95
N ALA A 198 -8.49 2.93 -1.81
CA ALA A 198 -7.68 1.82 -1.33
C ALA A 198 -7.57 0.68 -2.37
N SER A 199 -8.57 0.52 -3.24
CA SER A 199 -8.53 -0.44 -4.35
C SER A 199 -7.49 -0.10 -5.42
N SER A 200 -7.09 1.16 -5.54
CA SER A 200 -6.06 1.63 -6.48
C SER A 200 -4.64 1.55 -5.90
N VAL A 201 -4.50 1.15 -4.66
CA VAL A 201 -3.21 0.94 -3.99
C VAL A 201 -2.87 -0.54 -4.05
N THR A 202 -1.74 -0.88 -4.64
CA THR A 202 -1.35 -2.28 -4.82
C THR A 202 0.14 -2.47 -4.57
N PHE A 203 0.46 -3.33 -3.60
CA PHE A 203 1.82 -3.82 -3.42
C PHE A 203 2.02 -5.08 -4.25
N GLY A 204 2.92 -5.00 -5.22
CA GLY A 204 3.11 -6.09 -6.16
C GLY A 204 4.28 -5.88 -7.11
N ILE A 205 4.28 -6.69 -8.17
CA ILE A 205 5.22 -6.59 -9.28
C ILE A 205 4.43 -6.19 -10.52
N TYR A 206 4.93 -5.25 -11.30
CA TYR A 206 4.31 -5.03 -12.60
C TYR A 206 4.62 -6.21 -13.55
N ARG A 207 3.60 -6.63 -14.29
CA ARG A 207 3.70 -7.73 -15.28
C ARG A 207 4.14 -7.22 -16.62
N ASP A 208 3.54 -6.10 -17.00
CA ASP A 208 3.75 -5.49 -18.31
C ASP A 208 3.54 -3.98 -18.21
N PHE A 209 4.22 -3.23 -19.05
CA PHE A 209 3.94 -1.82 -19.26
C PHE A 209 4.09 -1.47 -20.74
N SER A 210 3.32 -0.50 -21.18
CA SER A 210 3.47 0.08 -22.50
C SER A 210 3.51 1.60 -22.40
N GLN A 211 4.48 2.20 -23.08
CA GLN A 211 4.65 3.65 -23.16
C GLN A 211 4.47 4.10 -24.60
N GLY A 212 3.40 4.83 -24.86
CA GLY A 212 3.11 5.40 -26.18
C GLY A 212 3.40 6.89 -26.24
N ILE A 213 4.26 7.34 -27.14
CA ILE A 213 4.46 8.76 -27.40
C ILE A 213 3.38 9.20 -28.39
N THR A 214 2.29 9.76 -27.86
CA THR A 214 1.07 10.06 -28.63
C THR A 214 0.99 11.51 -29.09
N SER A 215 1.68 12.43 -28.39
CA SER A 215 1.74 13.84 -28.77
C SER A 215 3.06 14.50 -28.32
N PRO A 216 3.36 15.71 -28.82
CA PRO A 216 4.58 16.42 -28.42
C PRO A 216 4.63 16.79 -26.93
N SER A 217 3.48 16.90 -26.27
CA SER A 217 3.38 17.36 -24.87
C SER A 217 2.98 16.28 -23.87
N ILE A 218 2.16 15.31 -24.30
CA ILE A 218 1.59 14.28 -23.43
C ILE A 218 1.72 12.93 -24.11
N SER A 219 2.12 11.93 -23.33
CA SER A 219 2.28 10.54 -23.75
C SER A 219 1.43 9.64 -22.87
N ASP A 220 1.07 8.47 -23.38
CA ASP A 220 0.24 7.50 -22.67
C ASP A 220 1.12 6.41 -22.05
N LEU A 221 0.86 6.09 -20.79
CA LEU A 221 1.48 5.00 -20.04
C LEU A 221 0.39 4.06 -19.55
N ALA A 222 0.51 2.79 -19.87
CA ALA A 222 -0.33 1.74 -19.29
C ALA A 222 0.57 0.76 -18.54
N ILE A 223 0.19 0.43 -17.30
CA ILE A 223 0.94 -0.50 -16.44
C ILE A 223 -0.04 -1.51 -15.86
N GLN A 224 0.29 -2.79 -15.97
CA GLN A 224 -0.44 -3.87 -15.31
C GLN A 224 0.36 -4.38 -14.12
N VAL A 225 -0.23 -4.34 -12.92
CA VAL A 225 0.39 -4.76 -11.66
C VAL A 225 -0.32 -5.98 -11.10
N GLU A 226 0.45 -6.99 -10.76
CA GLU A 226 -0.01 -8.17 -10.01
C GLU A 226 0.35 -8.02 -8.54
N GLY A 227 -0.68 -7.97 -7.68
CA GLY A 227 -0.55 -7.87 -6.24
C GLY A 227 -0.05 -9.17 -5.59
N PHE A 228 0.55 -9.04 -4.42
CA PHE A 228 0.99 -10.17 -3.61
C PHE A 228 -0.04 -10.58 -2.58
#